data_0e2bdfa9bf3231ed4cbc1c275e03b634
#
_entry.id   0e2bdfa9bf3231ed4cbc1c275e03b634
#
_cell.length_a   1.000
_cell.length_b   1.000
_cell.length_c   1.000
_cell.angle_alpha   90.00
_cell.angle_beta   90.00
_cell.angle_gamma   90.00
#
_symmetry.space_group_name_H-M   'P 1'
#
loop_
_entity.id
_entity.type
_entity.pdbx_description
1 polymer ?
#
loop_
_entity_poly.entity_id
_entity_poly.type
_entity_poly.pdbx_seq_one_letter_code
_entity_poly.pdbx_strand_id
1 'polypeptide(L)'
;MEQSEKIIIYQVFTRLFGNEEVRNAYNGSLQENGCGKMAGFTNQALNEIKKLGATHIWYTGVIAHASQTDYSAYNIPRNHPAVIKGKAGSPYAIRDYYDIDPDLAVDVNSRMEEFELLVKRSHDNGLKVIIDFVPNHVARQYHSYAKPDGVKDLGEDDDSSKAFDVNNNFYYIPGTSLGGEIDFYDEQAGMYEEHPAKATGNNRFDAYPNKNDWYETVKLNYGVDYMGNTGNHFSPVPDTWYKMRDILLFWAAKGIDGFRCDMAEMVPCEFWGWAIPQVKEQHPELIFIAEVYNPNEYRNYIFNGHFDYLYDKVGLYDTLRAVTCGYGSATAITNCWQSVDDIQPHMLNFLENHDEQRIASDFFAGDARKALPALLVSACMNTNPMMIYFGQELGERGMDSEGFSGRDGRTTIFDYWSVDTIRRWSNHGRYNLHLLNDKEKELRSFYQHVLKLCREEKAISHGAFFDLMYANKGNWLMNEHRQYVFIRKYENEVLLVLVNFDNMPVHLSVNIPYHAFEYLQILEYKTVQATDLLSGKAETISFASDKPVAVDLPEWGGKILKMTI
;
A
#
# COMPACT_ATOMS: atom_id res chain seq x y z
N MET A 1 -13.46 -17.45 -19.65
CA MET A 1 -13.14 -16.29 -18.82
C MET A 1 -11.89 -15.67 -19.43
N GLU A 2 -11.95 -14.41 -19.87
CA GLU A 2 -10.74 -13.68 -20.21
C GLU A 2 -9.85 -13.67 -18.96
N GLN A 3 -8.61 -14.13 -19.13
CA GLN A 3 -7.66 -14.11 -18.02
C GLN A 3 -7.41 -12.65 -17.64
N SER A 4 -7.59 -12.34 -16.36
CA SER A 4 -7.48 -10.97 -15.86
C SER A 4 -6.07 -10.43 -16.05
N GLU A 5 -5.98 -9.19 -16.51
CA GLU A 5 -4.73 -8.43 -16.60
C GLU A 5 -4.03 -8.36 -15.23
N LYS A 6 -2.67 -8.34 -15.20
CA LYS A 6 -1.93 -8.18 -13.94
C LYS A 6 -2.32 -6.87 -13.26
N ILE A 7 -2.70 -6.95 -11.98
CA ILE A 7 -3.10 -5.78 -11.19
C ILE A 7 -1.87 -4.94 -10.85
N ILE A 8 -1.94 -3.66 -11.20
CA ILE A 8 -0.94 -2.65 -10.87
C ILE A 8 -1.66 -1.51 -10.17
N ILE A 9 -1.37 -1.33 -8.88
CA ILE A 9 -2.00 -0.31 -8.04
C ILE A 9 -1.09 0.92 -7.97
N TYR A 10 -1.65 2.10 -8.24
CA TYR A 10 -1.01 3.38 -7.95
C TYR A 10 -1.62 3.96 -6.68
N GLN A 11 -0.89 3.91 -5.57
CA GLN A 11 -1.31 4.48 -4.31
C GLN A 11 -1.05 5.99 -4.30
N VAL A 12 -2.06 6.79 -4.00
CA VAL A 12 -1.94 8.24 -3.82
C VAL A 12 -2.35 8.64 -2.41
N PHE A 13 -1.58 9.52 -1.79
CA PHE A 13 -2.03 10.16 -0.57
C PHE A 13 -2.87 11.39 -0.97
N THR A 14 -4.20 11.27 -0.84
CA THR A 14 -5.17 12.14 -1.51
C THR A 14 -4.98 13.61 -1.15
N ARG A 15 -4.72 13.94 0.11
CA ARG A 15 -4.53 15.32 0.57
C ARG A 15 -3.20 15.96 0.12
N LEU A 16 -2.21 15.15 -0.25
CA LEU A 16 -0.90 15.64 -0.72
C LEU A 16 -0.84 15.74 -2.25
N PHE A 17 -1.55 14.84 -2.94
CA PHE A 17 -1.61 14.86 -4.39
C PHE A 17 -2.38 16.08 -4.90
N GLY A 18 -1.80 16.83 -5.84
CA GLY A 18 -2.42 18.02 -6.41
C GLY A 18 -2.42 19.25 -5.50
N ASN A 19 -1.73 19.21 -4.35
CA ASN A 19 -1.46 20.41 -3.57
C ASN A 19 -0.39 21.26 -4.28
N GLU A 20 -0.79 22.42 -4.78
CA GLU A 20 0.06 23.35 -5.55
C GLU A 20 0.70 24.44 -4.68
N GLU A 21 0.46 24.43 -3.36
CA GLU A 21 1.08 25.38 -2.45
C GLU A 21 2.61 25.18 -2.42
N VAL A 22 3.37 26.26 -2.47
CA VAL A 22 4.83 26.21 -2.48
C VAL A 22 5.42 26.23 -1.06
N ARG A 23 4.66 26.82 -0.13
CA ARG A 23 5.09 26.97 1.26
C ARG A 23 4.79 25.70 2.03
N ASN A 24 5.81 25.16 2.67
CA ASN A 24 5.69 24.08 3.65
C ASN A 24 6.16 24.61 5.02
N ALA A 25 5.25 25.24 5.77
CA ALA A 25 5.53 25.69 7.13
C ALA A 25 5.50 24.48 8.09
N TYR A 26 6.47 24.38 8.99
CA TYR A 26 6.45 23.39 10.05
C TYR A 26 5.16 23.53 10.88
N ASN A 27 4.45 22.43 11.11
CA ASN A 27 3.17 22.41 11.80
C ASN A 27 2.18 23.46 11.25
N GLY A 28 2.20 23.69 9.91
CA GLY A 28 1.36 24.68 9.24
C GLY A 28 -0.10 24.27 9.16
N SER A 29 -0.99 25.26 9.19
CA SER A 29 -2.43 25.09 9.01
C SER A 29 -2.78 24.78 7.54
N LEU A 30 -4.04 24.35 7.32
CA LEU A 30 -4.61 24.21 5.98
C LEU A 30 -4.43 25.49 5.11
N GLN A 31 -4.61 26.66 5.71
CA GLN A 31 -4.48 27.96 5.02
C GLN A 31 -3.03 28.30 4.68
N GLU A 32 -2.06 27.78 5.43
CA GLU A 32 -0.62 28.06 5.21
C GLU A 32 -0.01 27.09 4.21
N ASN A 33 -0.31 25.80 4.32
CA ASN A 33 0.35 24.73 3.56
C ASN A 33 -0.50 24.18 2.43
N GLY A 34 -1.79 24.55 2.37
CA GLY A 34 -2.72 24.03 1.37
C GLY A 34 -3.08 22.55 1.58
N CYS A 35 -3.94 22.06 0.71
CA CYS A 35 -4.38 20.66 0.67
C CYS A 35 -4.80 20.29 -0.75
N GLY A 36 -4.40 19.11 -1.21
CA GLY A 36 -4.92 18.52 -2.45
C GLY A 36 -6.43 18.28 -2.36
N LYS A 37 -7.09 18.35 -3.50
CA LYS A 37 -8.54 18.19 -3.60
C LYS A 37 -8.90 17.04 -4.52
N MET A 38 -10.06 16.40 -4.30
CA MET A 38 -10.60 15.37 -5.20
C MET A 38 -10.75 15.89 -6.63
N ALA A 39 -11.05 17.18 -6.80
CA ALA A 39 -11.10 17.85 -8.09
C ALA A 39 -9.73 17.94 -8.80
N GLY A 40 -8.62 17.85 -8.04
CA GLY A 40 -7.25 17.84 -8.57
C GLY A 40 -6.92 16.58 -9.37
N PHE A 41 -7.65 15.48 -9.15
CA PHE A 41 -7.57 14.28 -9.99
C PHE A 41 -8.36 14.47 -11.28
N THR A 42 -7.86 15.37 -12.11
CA THR A 42 -8.45 15.68 -13.43
C THR A 42 -8.31 14.49 -14.38
N ASN A 43 -9.05 14.51 -15.51
CA ASN A 43 -8.85 13.53 -16.58
C ASN A 43 -7.40 13.47 -17.05
N GLN A 44 -6.69 14.60 -17.09
CA GLN A 44 -5.28 14.64 -17.45
C GLN A 44 -4.41 13.90 -16.42
N ALA A 45 -4.61 14.15 -15.12
CA ALA A 45 -3.89 13.47 -14.05
C ALA A 45 -4.11 11.94 -14.10
N LEU A 46 -5.38 11.52 -14.17
CA LEU A 46 -5.76 10.10 -14.21
C LEU A 46 -5.23 9.40 -15.46
N ASN A 47 -5.27 10.08 -16.61
CA ASN A 47 -4.71 9.55 -17.84
C ASN A 47 -3.19 9.35 -17.76
N GLU A 48 -2.45 10.27 -17.12
CA GLU A 48 -1.00 10.10 -16.92
C GLU A 48 -0.67 8.98 -15.91
N ILE A 49 -1.51 8.74 -14.91
CA ILE A 49 -1.42 7.58 -14.02
C ILE A 49 -1.72 6.28 -14.80
N LYS A 50 -2.75 6.28 -15.64
CA LYS A 50 -3.08 5.15 -16.53
C LYS A 50 -1.95 4.85 -17.51
N LYS A 51 -1.35 5.87 -18.11
CA LYS A 51 -0.20 5.73 -19.03
C LYS A 51 1.05 5.19 -18.34
N LEU A 52 1.24 5.45 -17.04
CA LEU A 52 2.32 4.83 -16.27
C LEU A 52 2.20 3.30 -16.26
N GLY A 53 0.99 2.76 -16.40
CA GLY A 53 0.70 1.33 -16.42
C GLY A 53 -0.31 0.89 -15.36
N ALA A 54 -0.79 1.80 -14.52
CA ALA A 54 -1.74 1.47 -13.45
C ALA A 54 -3.07 0.90 -13.99
N THR A 55 -3.60 -0.08 -13.28
CA THR A 55 -4.96 -0.63 -13.48
C THR A 55 -5.92 -0.15 -12.42
N HIS A 56 -5.39 0.13 -11.23
CA HIS A 56 -6.13 0.59 -10.05
C HIS A 56 -5.45 1.83 -9.49
N ILE A 57 -6.27 2.70 -8.88
CA ILE A 57 -5.80 3.80 -8.04
C ILE A 57 -6.32 3.59 -6.61
N TRP A 58 -5.43 3.68 -5.63
CA TRP A 58 -5.82 3.64 -4.23
C TRP A 58 -5.73 5.05 -3.65
N TYR A 59 -6.89 5.60 -3.34
CA TYR A 59 -7.04 6.91 -2.68
C TYR A 59 -6.91 6.75 -1.17
N THR A 60 -5.72 7.00 -0.62
CA THR A 60 -5.46 6.94 0.82
C THR A 60 -6.05 8.17 1.51
N GLY A 61 -6.80 7.94 2.60
CA GLY A 61 -7.27 8.98 3.50
C GLY A 61 -8.50 9.75 3.02
N VAL A 62 -9.44 9.09 2.33
CA VAL A 62 -10.67 9.74 1.85
C VAL A 62 -11.80 9.77 2.88
N ILE A 63 -11.89 8.77 3.76
CA ILE A 63 -12.92 8.72 4.82
C ILE A 63 -12.61 9.78 5.87
N ALA A 64 -13.63 10.45 6.39
CA ALA A 64 -13.50 11.53 7.37
C ALA A 64 -12.72 11.10 8.61
N HIS A 65 -11.61 11.77 8.89
CA HIS A 65 -10.74 11.51 10.03
C HIS A 65 -10.57 12.77 10.90
N ALA A 66 -10.07 12.61 12.10
CA ALA A 66 -9.91 13.71 13.05
C ALA A 66 -8.82 14.67 12.55
N SER A 67 -9.13 15.96 12.50
CA SER A 67 -8.20 17.04 12.16
C SER A 67 -8.40 18.25 13.04
N GLN A 68 -7.42 19.17 13.08
CA GLN A 68 -7.53 20.41 13.83
C GLN A 68 -8.28 21.51 13.07
N THR A 69 -8.58 21.31 11.78
CA THR A 69 -9.31 22.28 10.98
C THR A 69 -10.78 22.36 11.40
N ASP A 70 -11.29 23.57 11.55
CA ASP A 70 -12.64 23.82 12.02
C ASP A 70 -13.65 23.81 10.87
N TYR A 71 -14.56 22.85 10.90
CA TYR A 71 -15.68 22.73 9.96
C TYR A 71 -17.04 22.84 10.67
N SER A 72 -17.10 23.44 11.87
CA SER A 72 -18.35 23.62 12.62
C SER A 72 -19.43 24.40 11.87
N ALA A 73 -19.02 25.31 10.98
CA ALA A 73 -19.92 26.03 10.07
C ALA A 73 -20.70 25.11 9.09
N TYR A 74 -20.22 23.87 8.92
CA TYR A 74 -20.83 22.83 8.08
C TYR A 74 -21.49 21.72 8.90
N ASN A 75 -21.78 21.99 10.18
CA ASN A 75 -22.31 21.02 11.15
C ASN A 75 -21.40 19.80 11.40
N ILE A 76 -20.11 19.94 11.15
CA ILE A 76 -19.10 18.92 11.47
C ILE A 76 -18.49 19.27 12.83
N PRO A 77 -18.62 18.41 13.88
CA PRO A 77 -18.11 18.72 15.21
C PRO A 77 -16.59 18.92 15.20
N ARG A 78 -16.08 19.84 16.02
CA ARG A 78 -14.63 20.01 16.19
C ARG A 78 -14.05 18.86 16.98
N ASN A 79 -12.85 18.44 16.62
CA ASN A 79 -12.05 17.54 17.44
C ASN A 79 -11.10 18.33 18.35
N HIS A 80 -10.80 17.78 19.53
CA HIS A 80 -9.88 18.40 20.47
C HIS A 80 -8.43 18.23 19.99
N PRO A 81 -7.64 19.32 19.85
CA PRO A 81 -6.29 19.25 19.28
C PRO A 81 -5.33 18.31 20.02
N ALA A 82 -5.47 18.16 21.33
CA ALA A 82 -4.60 17.32 22.15
C ALA A 82 -4.71 15.80 21.86
N VAL A 83 -5.76 15.37 21.11
CA VAL A 83 -5.94 13.98 20.67
C VAL A 83 -5.88 13.83 19.15
N ILE A 84 -5.07 14.69 18.50
CA ILE A 84 -4.81 14.66 17.06
C ILE A 84 -3.31 14.71 16.82
N LYS A 85 -2.77 13.83 16.00
CA LYS A 85 -1.37 13.88 15.54
C LYS A 85 -1.25 14.81 14.33
N GLY A 86 -0.36 15.82 14.42
CA GLY A 86 -0.23 16.85 13.40
C GLY A 86 -1.48 17.74 13.31
N LYS A 87 -1.56 18.64 12.33
CA LYS A 87 -2.75 19.49 12.15
C LYS A 87 -3.79 18.89 11.22
N ALA A 88 -3.35 18.16 10.23
CA ALA A 88 -4.24 17.47 9.30
C ALA A 88 -4.78 16.15 9.87
N GLY A 89 -4.13 15.62 10.92
CA GLY A 89 -4.51 14.39 11.58
C GLY A 89 -4.13 13.12 10.81
N SER A 90 -4.14 12.00 11.53
CA SER A 90 -3.93 10.68 10.94
C SER A 90 -5.13 10.30 10.06
N PRO A 91 -4.92 9.85 8.80
CA PRO A 91 -5.99 9.34 7.95
C PRO A 91 -6.63 8.06 8.52
N TYR A 92 -6.00 7.46 9.52
CA TYR A 92 -6.45 6.25 10.20
C TYR A 92 -7.17 6.52 11.55
N ALA A 93 -7.24 7.77 11.99
CA ALA A 93 -8.07 8.18 13.13
C ALA A 93 -9.48 8.60 12.62
N ILE A 94 -10.26 7.63 12.17
CA ILE A 94 -11.58 7.85 11.58
C ILE A 94 -12.52 8.54 12.59
N ARG A 95 -13.10 9.66 12.20
CA ARG A 95 -14.08 10.40 13.01
C ARG A 95 -15.54 10.08 12.64
N ASP A 96 -15.77 9.71 11.38
CA ASP A 96 -17.06 9.30 10.84
C ASP A 96 -16.87 8.35 9.66
N TYR A 97 -17.36 7.12 9.77
CA TYR A 97 -17.24 6.14 8.69
C TYR A 97 -18.16 6.42 7.49
N TYR A 98 -19.17 7.26 7.65
CA TYR A 98 -20.17 7.52 6.62
C TYR A 98 -19.92 8.83 5.87
N ASP A 99 -18.78 9.47 6.08
CA ASP A 99 -18.46 10.76 5.50
C ASP A 99 -17.10 10.79 4.81
N ILE A 100 -16.95 11.76 3.90
CA ILE A 100 -15.70 12.10 3.24
C ILE A 100 -14.98 13.19 4.03
N ASP A 101 -13.64 13.10 4.09
CA ASP A 101 -12.83 14.13 4.71
C ASP A 101 -13.09 15.51 4.06
N PRO A 102 -13.54 16.51 4.84
CA PRO A 102 -13.90 17.82 4.31
C PRO A 102 -12.72 18.59 3.71
N ASP A 103 -11.49 18.29 4.12
CA ASP A 103 -10.28 18.90 3.55
C ASP A 103 -10.14 18.61 2.06
N LEU A 104 -10.67 17.48 1.59
CA LEU A 104 -10.53 17.01 0.21
C LEU A 104 -11.53 17.60 -0.77
N ALA A 105 -12.60 18.23 -0.28
CA ALA A 105 -13.64 18.82 -1.10
C ALA A 105 -13.32 20.27 -1.49
N VAL A 106 -13.81 20.69 -2.65
CA VAL A 106 -13.87 22.09 -3.05
C VAL A 106 -15.06 22.77 -2.36
N ASP A 107 -16.21 22.11 -2.38
CA ASP A 107 -17.40 22.48 -1.60
C ASP A 107 -17.65 21.43 -0.51
N VAL A 108 -17.45 21.80 0.74
CA VAL A 108 -17.62 20.91 1.89
C VAL A 108 -19.03 20.31 1.97
N ASN A 109 -20.07 21.07 1.55
CA ASN A 109 -21.45 20.56 1.55
C ASN A 109 -21.68 19.46 0.51
N SER A 110 -20.89 19.45 -0.56
CA SER A 110 -21.00 18.49 -1.68
C SER A 110 -19.89 17.44 -1.68
N ARG A 111 -19.19 17.23 -0.55
CA ARG A 111 -18.01 16.35 -0.47
C ARG A 111 -18.26 14.90 -0.88
N MET A 112 -19.44 14.37 -0.55
CA MET A 112 -19.81 13.00 -0.95
C MET A 112 -20.06 12.92 -2.47
N GLU A 113 -20.76 13.89 -3.04
CA GLU A 113 -20.98 13.99 -4.49
C GLU A 113 -19.65 14.18 -5.23
N GLU A 114 -18.73 14.99 -4.69
CA GLU A 114 -17.40 15.15 -5.26
C GLU A 114 -16.61 13.83 -5.26
N PHE A 115 -16.77 13.00 -4.23
CA PHE A 115 -16.17 11.68 -4.18
C PHE A 115 -16.78 10.73 -5.22
N GLU A 116 -18.12 10.67 -5.32
CA GLU A 116 -18.79 9.83 -6.32
C GLU A 116 -18.39 10.25 -7.75
N LEU A 117 -18.21 11.55 -7.98
CA LEU A 117 -17.68 12.08 -9.25
C LEU A 117 -16.21 11.68 -9.46
N LEU A 118 -15.40 11.61 -8.41
CA LEU A 118 -14.02 11.11 -8.49
C LEU A 118 -13.99 9.65 -8.89
N VAL A 119 -14.81 8.79 -8.26
CA VAL A 119 -14.94 7.37 -8.62
C VAL A 119 -15.32 7.22 -10.09
N LYS A 120 -16.39 7.91 -10.51
CA LYS A 120 -16.82 7.89 -11.91
C LYS A 120 -15.72 8.37 -12.87
N ARG A 121 -15.04 9.47 -12.55
CA ARG A 121 -13.95 10.00 -13.39
C ARG A 121 -12.78 9.04 -13.49
N SER A 122 -12.46 8.30 -12.41
CA SER A 122 -11.43 7.26 -12.42
C SER A 122 -11.82 6.12 -13.37
N HIS A 123 -13.07 5.64 -13.28
CA HIS A 123 -13.60 4.62 -14.18
C HIS A 123 -13.62 5.08 -15.65
N ASP A 124 -14.04 6.32 -15.91
CA ASP A 124 -14.04 6.89 -17.27
C ASP A 124 -12.63 6.96 -17.88
N ASN A 125 -11.57 6.97 -17.04
CA ASN A 125 -10.16 6.88 -17.46
C ASN A 125 -9.60 5.45 -17.38
N GLY A 126 -10.43 4.43 -17.14
CA GLY A 126 -10.06 3.01 -17.12
C GLY A 126 -9.24 2.62 -15.89
N LEU A 127 -9.40 3.32 -14.76
CA LEU A 127 -8.81 3.00 -13.46
C LEU A 127 -9.90 2.52 -12.50
N LYS A 128 -9.70 1.38 -11.88
CA LYS A 128 -10.51 0.90 -10.76
C LYS A 128 -10.10 1.61 -9.47
N VAL A 129 -11.03 1.76 -8.53
CA VAL A 129 -10.86 2.57 -7.31
C VAL A 129 -10.77 1.70 -6.07
N ILE A 130 -9.72 1.91 -5.27
CA ILE A 130 -9.53 1.31 -3.95
C ILE A 130 -9.52 2.44 -2.91
N ILE A 131 -10.13 2.20 -1.76
CA ILE A 131 -10.06 3.09 -0.59
C ILE A 131 -9.62 2.31 0.65
N ASP A 132 -9.17 3.02 1.69
CA ASP A 132 -8.90 2.40 2.98
C ASP A 132 -10.19 2.03 3.70
N PHE A 133 -10.17 0.90 4.41
CA PHE A 133 -11.09 0.56 5.46
C PHE A 133 -10.28 0.34 6.74
N VAL A 134 -10.58 1.09 7.80
CA VAL A 134 -9.87 1.05 9.08
C VAL A 134 -10.68 0.28 10.10
N PRO A 135 -10.48 -1.03 10.27
CA PRO A 135 -11.38 -1.86 11.09
C PRO A 135 -11.00 -1.93 12.56
N ASN A 136 -9.71 -1.69 12.88
CA ASN A 136 -9.17 -1.97 14.21
C ASN A 136 -9.49 -0.90 15.25
N HIS A 137 -9.62 0.36 14.83
CA HIS A 137 -9.72 1.52 15.71
C HIS A 137 -10.41 2.70 15.02
N VAL A 138 -10.79 3.69 15.82
CA VAL A 138 -11.35 4.98 15.38
C VAL A 138 -10.70 6.11 16.16
N ALA A 139 -10.97 7.38 15.78
CA ALA A 139 -10.56 8.53 16.57
C ALA A 139 -11.15 8.50 17.99
N ARG A 140 -10.46 9.08 18.99
CA ARG A 140 -10.97 9.12 20.37
C ARG A 140 -12.34 9.78 20.49
N GLN A 141 -12.59 10.82 19.71
CA GLN A 141 -13.85 11.52 19.65
C GLN A 141 -14.72 11.06 18.47
N TYR A 142 -14.64 9.78 18.11
CA TYR A 142 -15.50 9.23 17.08
C TYR A 142 -16.98 9.50 17.40
N HIS A 143 -17.66 10.07 16.43
CA HIS A 143 -19.11 10.26 16.44
C HIS A 143 -19.58 10.52 15.01
N SER A 144 -20.48 9.66 14.51
CA SER A 144 -21.01 9.85 13.16
C SER A 144 -22.11 10.91 13.14
N TYR A 145 -21.87 11.95 12.37
CA TYR A 145 -22.83 13.01 12.07
C TYR A 145 -23.45 12.85 10.65
N ALA A 146 -22.90 11.92 9.84
CA ALA A 146 -23.35 11.68 8.47
C ALA A 146 -23.97 10.28 8.28
N LYS A 147 -24.15 9.50 9.35
CA LYS A 147 -24.74 8.15 9.26
C LYS A 147 -26.15 8.21 8.66
N PRO A 148 -26.57 7.18 7.90
CA PRO A 148 -27.94 7.08 7.38
C PRO A 148 -28.98 7.07 8.51
N ASP A 149 -30.19 7.55 8.22
CA ASP A 149 -31.29 7.55 9.17
C ASP A 149 -31.58 6.11 9.67
N GLY A 150 -31.76 5.99 10.98
CA GLY A 150 -32.03 4.72 11.64
C GLY A 150 -30.81 3.83 11.90
N VAL A 151 -29.62 4.20 11.43
CA VAL A 151 -28.37 3.51 11.76
C VAL A 151 -27.92 3.91 13.16
N LYS A 152 -27.61 2.92 14.00
CA LYS A 152 -27.00 3.14 15.32
C LYS A 152 -25.49 3.34 15.16
N ASP A 153 -24.97 4.34 15.87
CA ASP A 153 -23.55 4.65 15.84
C ASP A 153 -22.72 3.66 16.67
N LEU A 154 -21.42 3.61 16.42
CA LEU A 154 -20.48 2.89 17.28
C LEU A 154 -20.48 3.54 18.67
N GLY A 155 -20.63 2.72 19.72
CA GLY A 155 -20.65 3.16 21.10
C GLY A 155 -22.00 3.70 21.60
N GLU A 156 -23.01 3.85 20.73
CA GLU A 156 -24.31 4.43 21.10
C GLU A 156 -25.04 3.63 22.19
N ASP A 157 -24.93 2.29 22.14
CA ASP A 157 -25.58 1.39 23.10
C ASP A 157 -24.59 0.78 24.13
N ASP A 158 -23.35 1.27 24.19
CA ASP A 158 -22.30 0.69 25.03
C ASP A 158 -22.57 0.91 26.54
N ASP A 159 -22.38 -0.14 27.34
CA ASP A 159 -22.32 -0.06 28.79
C ASP A 159 -20.88 0.25 29.25
N SER A 160 -20.55 1.52 29.39
CA SER A 160 -19.22 1.98 29.79
C SER A 160 -18.81 1.65 31.24
N SER A 161 -19.70 1.08 32.03
CA SER A 161 -19.40 0.57 33.38
C SER A 161 -18.69 -0.79 33.35
N LYS A 162 -18.64 -1.45 32.17
CA LYS A 162 -17.98 -2.74 31.95
C LYS A 162 -16.71 -2.56 31.16
N ALA A 163 -15.63 -3.18 31.59
CA ALA A 163 -14.38 -3.20 30.86
C ALA A 163 -14.51 -3.93 29.51
N PHE A 164 -15.24 -5.04 29.51
CA PHE A 164 -15.62 -5.81 28.34
C PHE A 164 -17.10 -6.20 28.41
N ASP A 165 -17.80 -6.05 27.29
CA ASP A 165 -19.09 -6.69 27.03
C ASP A 165 -19.13 -7.03 25.53
N VAL A 166 -19.65 -8.19 25.16
CA VAL A 166 -19.67 -8.65 23.76
C VAL A 166 -20.43 -7.70 22.82
N ASN A 167 -21.38 -6.94 23.35
CA ASN A 167 -22.19 -5.97 22.59
C ASN A 167 -21.65 -4.54 22.65
N ASN A 168 -20.63 -4.26 23.49
CA ASN A 168 -19.93 -2.98 23.46
C ASN A 168 -19.06 -2.89 22.20
N ASN A 169 -19.04 -1.71 21.58
CA ASN A 169 -18.18 -1.45 20.44
C ASN A 169 -16.75 -1.06 20.85
N PHE A 170 -16.56 -0.62 22.12
CA PHE A 170 -15.27 -0.22 22.68
C PHE A 170 -14.92 -1.01 23.94
N TYR A 171 -13.60 -0.99 24.29
CA TYR A 171 -13.11 -1.43 25.59
C TYR A 171 -12.98 -0.23 26.50
N TYR A 172 -13.58 -0.29 27.70
CA TYR A 172 -13.54 0.78 28.70
C TYR A 172 -12.59 0.44 29.85
N ILE A 173 -12.12 1.47 30.54
CA ILE A 173 -11.35 1.36 31.79
C ILE A 173 -12.22 1.94 32.92
N PRO A 174 -13.17 1.18 33.48
CA PRO A 174 -14.17 1.71 34.40
C PRO A 174 -13.54 2.41 35.61
N GLY A 175 -14.08 3.56 35.98
CA GLY A 175 -13.63 4.34 37.12
C GLY A 175 -12.31 5.06 36.96
N THR A 176 -11.70 5.02 35.76
CA THR A 176 -10.43 5.67 35.48
C THR A 176 -10.56 6.68 34.34
N SER A 177 -10.03 7.88 34.51
CA SER A 177 -9.95 8.87 33.44
C SER A 177 -8.67 8.70 32.61
N LEU A 178 -8.73 9.09 31.34
CA LEU A 178 -7.56 9.14 30.47
C LEU A 178 -6.50 10.10 31.09
N GLY A 179 -5.25 9.68 31.07
CA GLY A 179 -4.12 10.41 31.65
C GLY A 179 -2.79 9.90 31.12
N GLY A 180 -1.73 10.06 31.91
CA GLY A 180 -0.39 9.56 31.60
C GLY A 180 0.62 10.65 31.28
N GLU A 181 1.61 10.34 30.43
CA GLU A 181 2.71 11.26 30.08
C GLU A 181 2.34 12.28 29.01
N ILE A 182 1.17 12.14 28.39
CA ILE A 182 0.68 13.05 27.35
C ILE A 182 0.03 14.25 28.02
N ASP A 183 0.42 15.44 27.60
CA ASP A 183 -0.30 16.65 27.93
C ASP A 183 -1.55 16.76 27.04
N PHE A 184 -2.69 16.44 27.63
CA PHE A 184 -4.00 16.56 26.97
C PHE A 184 -4.59 17.96 27.04
N TYR A 185 -3.77 18.98 27.33
CA TYR A 185 -4.16 20.38 27.36
C TYR A 185 -3.87 21.08 26.02
N ASP A 186 -4.78 21.91 25.59
CA ASP A 186 -4.63 22.83 24.48
C ASP A 186 -5.00 24.25 24.91
N GLU A 187 -4.23 25.27 24.50
CA GLU A 187 -4.42 26.64 24.94
C GLU A 187 -5.80 27.23 24.58
N GLN A 188 -6.40 26.76 23.50
CA GLN A 188 -7.70 27.28 23.02
C GLN A 188 -8.87 26.38 23.42
N ALA A 189 -8.67 25.06 23.43
CA ALA A 189 -9.71 24.07 23.72
C ALA A 189 -9.77 23.66 25.20
N GLY A 190 -8.69 23.91 25.98
CA GLY A 190 -8.57 23.52 27.38
C GLY A 190 -8.06 22.10 27.57
N MET A 191 -8.51 21.42 28.62
CA MET A 191 -8.15 20.03 28.92
C MET A 191 -9.10 19.09 28.20
N TYR A 192 -8.56 18.09 27.49
CA TYR A 192 -9.36 16.96 26.98
C TYR A 192 -9.67 16.00 28.12
N GLU A 193 -10.94 15.73 28.32
CA GLU A 193 -11.42 14.83 29.36
C GLU A 193 -12.12 13.60 28.72
N GLU A 194 -11.71 12.41 29.12
CA GLU A 194 -12.34 11.14 28.75
C GLU A 194 -12.53 10.28 30.00
N HIS A 195 -13.77 10.07 30.43
CA HIS A 195 -14.13 9.25 31.58
C HIS A 195 -15.41 8.42 31.31
N PRO A 196 -15.36 7.07 31.49
CA PRO A 196 -14.14 6.28 31.65
C PRO A 196 -13.24 6.33 30.42
N ALA A 197 -11.94 6.15 30.60
CA ALA A 197 -11.01 6.04 29.50
C ALA A 197 -11.34 4.80 28.63
N LYS A 198 -10.94 4.86 27.36
CA LYS A 198 -11.05 3.73 26.42
C LYS A 198 -9.65 3.22 26.08
N ALA A 199 -9.53 1.92 25.77
CA ALA A 199 -8.29 1.32 25.30
C ALA A 199 -7.83 1.96 23.98
N THR A 200 -6.51 2.15 23.81
CA THR A 200 -5.95 2.70 22.56
C THR A 200 -5.88 1.67 21.45
N GLY A 201 -5.89 2.13 20.20
CA GLY A 201 -5.93 1.29 18.99
C GLY A 201 -4.79 0.29 18.88
N ASN A 202 -3.63 0.55 19.47
CA ASN A 202 -2.48 -0.36 19.49
C ASN A 202 -2.52 -1.43 20.60
N ASN A 203 -3.72 -1.85 21.04
CA ASN A 203 -3.94 -2.87 22.07
C ASN A 203 -3.40 -2.49 23.46
N ARG A 204 -3.42 -1.21 23.78
CA ARG A 204 -3.11 -0.76 25.13
C ARG A 204 -4.40 -0.64 25.96
N PHE A 205 -4.61 -1.60 26.86
CA PHE A 205 -5.84 -1.76 27.67
C PHE A 205 -5.72 -1.10 29.05
N ASP A 206 -5.11 0.09 29.11
CA ASP A 206 -5.06 0.95 30.29
C ASP A 206 -5.37 2.42 29.91
N ALA A 207 -5.45 3.29 30.91
CA ALA A 207 -5.82 4.69 30.73
C ALA A 207 -4.61 5.64 30.50
N TYR A 208 -3.39 5.11 30.35
CA TYR A 208 -2.16 5.89 30.42
C TYR A 208 -1.26 5.70 29.16
N PRO A 209 -1.76 6.03 27.96
CA PRO A 209 -0.95 5.92 26.75
C PRO A 209 0.22 6.90 26.80
N ASN A 210 1.32 6.55 26.12
CA ASN A 210 2.48 7.42 25.92
C ASN A 210 2.51 7.96 24.46
N LYS A 211 3.48 8.83 24.17
CA LYS A 211 3.60 9.47 22.83
C LYS A 211 3.86 8.51 21.67
N ASN A 212 4.36 7.30 21.96
CA ASN A 212 4.62 6.27 20.95
C ASN A 212 3.39 5.35 20.74
N ASP A 213 2.39 5.42 21.64
CA ASP A 213 1.13 4.74 21.45
C ASP A 213 0.26 5.49 20.43
N TRP A 214 -0.78 4.83 19.93
CA TRP A 214 -1.77 5.46 19.06
C TRP A 214 -2.80 6.23 19.90
N TYR A 215 -2.33 7.16 20.73
CA TYR A 215 -3.13 7.84 21.75
C TYR A 215 -4.32 8.62 21.17
N GLU A 216 -4.27 8.98 19.89
CA GLU A 216 -5.34 9.65 19.15
C GLU A 216 -6.48 8.72 18.77
N THR A 217 -6.34 7.40 19.03
CA THR A 217 -7.30 6.37 18.62
C THR A 217 -7.84 5.56 19.79
N VAL A 218 -8.99 4.92 19.59
CA VAL A 218 -9.60 3.95 20.49
C VAL A 218 -9.84 2.63 19.78
N LYS A 219 -9.59 1.52 20.49
CA LYS A 219 -9.72 0.15 19.99
C LYS A 219 -11.19 -0.24 19.83
N LEU A 220 -11.55 -0.83 18.69
CA LEU A 220 -12.85 -1.45 18.46
C LEU A 220 -12.89 -2.88 19.05
N ASN A 221 -14.03 -3.22 19.64
CA ASN A 221 -14.28 -4.51 20.27
C ASN A 221 -14.99 -5.46 19.30
N TYR A 222 -14.31 -6.49 18.86
CA TYR A 222 -14.87 -7.55 18.01
C TYR A 222 -15.28 -8.80 18.79
N GLY A 223 -15.48 -8.69 20.10
CA GLY A 223 -15.89 -9.83 20.95
C GLY A 223 -14.72 -10.66 21.49
N VAL A 224 -13.51 -10.11 21.54
CA VAL A 224 -12.35 -10.73 22.18
C VAL A 224 -12.11 -10.06 23.53
N ASP A 225 -12.16 -10.83 24.62
CA ASP A 225 -11.92 -10.31 25.97
C ASP A 225 -10.44 -10.30 26.29
N TYR A 226 -9.77 -9.20 25.94
CA TYR A 226 -8.36 -8.97 26.28
C TYR A 226 -8.15 -8.58 27.76
N MET A 227 -9.18 -8.07 28.43
CA MET A 227 -9.05 -7.51 29.79
C MET A 227 -9.38 -8.53 30.87
N GLY A 228 -10.43 -9.31 30.69
CA GLY A 228 -10.81 -10.41 31.58
C GLY A 228 -10.18 -11.75 31.21
N ASN A 229 -9.55 -11.81 30.05
CA ASN A 229 -8.89 -13.00 29.50
C ASN A 229 -9.82 -14.23 29.39
N THR A 230 -11.10 -13.98 29.08
CA THR A 230 -12.11 -15.06 28.94
C THR A 230 -12.19 -15.59 27.49
N GLY A 231 -11.34 -15.09 26.58
CA GLY A 231 -11.23 -15.56 25.21
C GLY A 231 -12.18 -14.90 24.22
N ASN A 232 -12.57 -15.66 23.19
CA ASN A 232 -13.36 -15.17 22.07
C ASN A 232 -14.85 -15.41 22.31
N HIS A 233 -15.68 -14.40 22.06
CA HIS A 233 -17.13 -14.41 22.23
C HIS A 233 -17.81 -14.05 20.90
N PHE A 234 -17.86 -15.00 19.96
CA PHE A 234 -18.38 -14.79 18.60
C PHE A 234 -19.77 -15.39 18.36
N SER A 235 -20.38 -15.99 19.41
CA SER A 235 -21.73 -16.54 19.37
C SER A 235 -22.50 -16.13 20.65
N PRO A 236 -23.51 -15.25 20.53
CA PRO A 236 -24.00 -14.60 19.31
C PRO A 236 -22.93 -13.69 18.66
N VAL A 237 -23.13 -13.38 17.37
CA VAL A 237 -22.27 -12.46 16.63
C VAL A 237 -22.25 -11.08 17.32
N PRO A 238 -21.06 -10.50 17.61
CA PRO A 238 -20.94 -9.19 18.26
C PRO A 238 -21.58 -8.06 17.44
N ASP A 239 -22.13 -7.06 18.13
CA ASP A 239 -22.76 -5.90 17.50
C ASP A 239 -21.81 -5.16 16.53
N THR A 240 -20.55 -5.02 16.90
CA THR A 240 -19.52 -4.39 16.05
C THR A 240 -19.41 -5.04 14.66
N TRP A 241 -19.61 -6.37 14.55
CA TRP A 241 -19.49 -7.06 13.26
C TRP A 241 -20.57 -6.59 12.28
N TYR A 242 -21.81 -6.44 12.73
CA TYR A 242 -22.91 -5.96 11.90
C TYR A 242 -22.65 -4.51 11.44
N LYS A 243 -22.24 -3.64 12.36
CA LYS A 243 -21.96 -2.23 12.06
C LYS A 243 -20.81 -2.10 11.04
N MET A 244 -19.71 -2.83 11.23
CA MET A 244 -18.56 -2.78 10.34
C MET A 244 -18.84 -3.40 8.96
N ARG A 245 -19.62 -4.48 8.89
CA ARG A 245 -20.12 -5.01 7.60
C ARG A 245 -20.99 -3.98 6.87
N ASP A 246 -21.88 -3.31 7.56
CA ASP A 246 -22.80 -2.34 6.97
C ASP A 246 -22.04 -1.10 6.46
N ILE A 247 -20.95 -0.69 7.12
CA ILE A 247 -20.02 0.33 6.64
C ILE A 247 -19.35 -0.13 5.35
N LEU A 248 -18.87 -1.37 5.26
CA LEU A 248 -18.30 -1.92 4.03
C LEU A 248 -19.32 -1.89 2.88
N LEU A 249 -20.57 -2.29 3.14
CA LEU A 249 -21.67 -2.25 2.14
C LEU A 249 -22.00 -0.83 1.71
N PHE A 250 -21.99 0.15 2.65
CA PHE A 250 -22.20 1.56 2.33
C PHE A 250 -21.20 2.07 1.31
N TRP A 251 -19.90 1.82 1.52
CA TRP A 251 -18.85 2.26 0.60
C TRP A 251 -18.85 1.47 -0.71
N ALA A 252 -19.12 0.17 -0.66
CA ALA A 252 -19.28 -0.66 -1.86
C ALA A 252 -20.39 -0.12 -2.78
N ALA A 253 -21.49 0.34 -2.21
CA ALA A 253 -22.60 0.97 -2.95
C ALA A 253 -22.23 2.31 -3.61
N LYS A 254 -21.10 2.95 -3.22
CA LYS A 254 -20.56 4.14 -3.88
C LYS A 254 -19.78 3.84 -5.17
N GLY A 255 -19.68 2.56 -5.54
CA GLY A 255 -19.10 2.11 -6.80
C GLY A 255 -17.57 1.96 -6.76
N ILE A 256 -16.94 1.87 -5.59
CA ILE A 256 -15.53 1.52 -5.47
C ILE A 256 -15.30 0.06 -5.87
N ASP A 257 -14.06 -0.29 -6.23
CA ASP A 257 -13.69 -1.64 -6.70
C ASP A 257 -12.91 -2.45 -5.67
N GLY A 258 -12.53 -1.84 -4.56
CA GLY A 258 -11.82 -2.57 -3.51
C GLY A 258 -11.54 -1.79 -2.25
N PHE A 259 -11.16 -2.54 -1.22
CA PHE A 259 -10.72 -2.02 0.07
C PHE A 259 -9.29 -2.45 0.37
N ARG A 260 -8.48 -1.51 0.85
CA ARG A 260 -7.28 -1.82 1.62
C ARG A 260 -7.64 -1.78 3.10
N CYS A 261 -7.54 -2.91 3.78
CA CYS A 261 -7.95 -3.06 5.17
C CYS A 261 -6.74 -2.84 6.09
N ASP A 262 -6.77 -1.71 6.78
CA ASP A 262 -5.72 -1.26 7.71
C ASP A 262 -5.60 -2.20 8.89
N MET A 263 -4.35 -2.59 9.24
CA MET A 263 -4.05 -3.44 10.40
C MET A 263 -5.00 -4.64 10.54
N ALA A 264 -5.34 -5.30 9.43
CA ALA A 264 -6.35 -6.35 9.37
C ALA A 264 -6.06 -7.52 10.34
N GLU A 265 -4.77 -7.80 10.63
CA GLU A 265 -4.37 -8.85 11.57
C GLU A 265 -4.69 -8.54 13.04
N MET A 266 -4.98 -7.28 13.38
CA MET A 266 -5.43 -6.89 14.72
C MET A 266 -6.93 -7.09 14.95
N VAL A 267 -7.64 -7.54 13.91
CA VAL A 267 -9.08 -7.87 13.92
C VAL A 267 -9.21 -9.39 13.74
N PRO A 268 -10.06 -10.07 14.49
CA PRO A 268 -10.20 -11.52 14.38
C PRO A 268 -10.49 -12.00 12.96
N CYS A 269 -9.78 -13.03 12.52
CA CYS A 269 -9.95 -13.62 11.19
C CYS A 269 -11.40 -14.09 10.95
N GLU A 270 -12.08 -14.52 12.01
CA GLU A 270 -13.47 -14.96 11.99
C GLU A 270 -14.45 -13.84 11.59
N PHE A 271 -14.15 -12.59 11.97
CA PHE A 271 -14.93 -11.43 11.47
C PHE A 271 -14.82 -11.32 9.94
N TRP A 272 -13.61 -11.40 9.41
CA TRP A 272 -13.39 -11.30 7.97
C TRP A 272 -14.06 -12.43 7.21
N GLY A 273 -13.93 -13.67 7.72
CA GLY A 273 -14.59 -14.85 7.16
C GLY A 273 -16.12 -14.76 7.18
N TRP A 274 -16.68 -13.99 8.12
CA TRP A 274 -18.10 -13.73 8.19
C TRP A 274 -18.54 -12.54 7.32
N ALA A 275 -17.76 -11.46 7.27
CA ALA A 275 -18.16 -10.20 6.64
C ALA A 275 -17.90 -10.20 5.12
N ILE A 276 -16.70 -10.61 4.66
CA ILE A 276 -16.31 -10.52 3.26
C ILE A 276 -17.26 -11.30 2.32
N PRO A 277 -17.65 -12.56 2.62
CA PRO A 277 -18.60 -13.28 1.77
C PRO A 277 -19.94 -12.55 1.61
N GLN A 278 -20.46 -11.95 2.69
CA GLN A 278 -21.73 -11.21 2.66
C GLN A 278 -21.63 -9.94 1.80
N VAL A 279 -20.50 -9.24 1.86
CA VAL A 279 -20.26 -8.06 1.01
C VAL A 279 -20.13 -8.49 -0.44
N LYS A 280 -19.37 -9.55 -0.72
CA LYS A 280 -19.18 -10.09 -2.08
C LYS A 280 -20.44 -10.71 -2.68
N GLU A 281 -21.40 -11.15 -1.88
CA GLU A 281 -22.71 -11.59 -2.39
C GLU A 281 -23.43 -10.45 -3.13
N GLN A 282 -23.29 -9.21 -2.68
CA GLN A 282 -23.89 -8.04 -3.30
C GLN A 282 -22.94 -7.34 -4.31
N HIS A 283 -21.63 -7.44 -4.08
CA HIS A 283 -20.59 -6.79 -4.86
C HIS A 283 -19.46 -7.78 -5.20
N PRO A 284 -19.68 -8.75 -6.10
CA PRO A 284 -18.78 -9.89 -6.33
C PRO A 284 -17.41 -9.50 -6.90
N GLU A 285 -17.29 -8.34 -7.54
CA GLU A 285 -16.04 -7.87 -8.15
C GLU A 285 -15.13 -7.08 -7.16
N LEU A 286 -15.60 -6.83 -5.94
CA LEU A 286 -14.78 -6.14 -4.93
C LEU A 286 -13.57 -6.98 -4.54
N ILE A 287 -12.40 -6.32 -4.51
CA ILE A 287 -11.18 -6.92 -3.98
C ILE A 287 -10.91 -6.42 -2.55
N PHE A 288 -10.40 -7.32 -1.72
CA PHE A 288 -9.98 -7.02 -0.35
C PHE A 288 -8.49 -7.26 -0.20
N ILE A 289 -7.76 -6.22 0.18
CA ILE A 289 -6.31 -6.24 0.40
C ILE A 289 -6.06 -6.05 1.88
N ALA A 290 -5.39 -6.99 2.53
CA ALA A 290 -5.10 -6.91 3.96
C ALA A 290 -3.67 -6.49 4.25
N GLU A 291 -3.52 -5.66 5.26
CA GLU A 291 -2.27 -5.44 5.94
C GLU A 291 -2.10 -6.49 7.03
N VAL A 292 -1.27 -7.50 6.74
CA VAL A 292 -0.91 -8.61 7.64
C VAL A 292 0.60 -8.75 7.63
N TYR A 293 1.25 -8.68 8.79
CA TYR A 293 2.70 -8.72 8.92
C TYR A 293 3.22 -10.03 9.51
N ASN A 294 2.34 -10.85 10.11
CA ASN A 294 2.73 -12.17 10.62
C ASN A 294 2.64 -13.23 9.52
N PRO A 295 3.77 -13.78 9.00
CA PRO A 295 3.74 -14.78 7.94
C PRO A 295 3.00 -16.08 8.31
N ASN A 296 2.89 -16.38 9.61
CA ASN A 296 2.16 -17.57 10.08
C ASN A 296 0.64 -17.42 9.90
N GLU A 297 0.15 -16.18 9.80
CA GLU A 297 -1.27 -15.86 9.62
C GLU A 297 -1.67 -15.69 8.16
N TYR A 298 -0.74 -15.59 7.21
CA TYR A 298 -1.07 -15.33 5.79
C TYR A 298 -2.14 -16.27 5.26
N ARG A 299 -1.96 -17.58 5.45
CA ARG A 299 -2.92 -18.60 4.96
C ARG A 299 -4.26 -18.51 5.66
N ASN A 300 -4.27 -18.17 6.95
CA ASN A 300 -5.47 -17.96 7.72
C ASN A 300 -6.32 -16.82 7.14
N TYR A 301 -5.71 -15.66 6.89
CA TYR A 301 -6.41 -14.49 6.36
C TYR A 301 -6.83 -14.67 4.89
N ILE A 302 -6.07 -15.42 4.08
CA ILE A 302 -6.45 -15.75 2.69
C ILE A 302 -7.62 -16.75 2.67
N PHE A 303 -7.45 -17.91 3.33
CA PHE A 303 -8.41 -19.01 3.16
C PHE A 303 -9.62 -18.93 4.09
N ASN A 304 -9.44 -18.52 5.33
CA ASN A 304 -10.52 -18.38 6.30
C ASN A 304 -11.05 -16.93 6.37
N GLY A 305 -10.18 -15.95 6.21
CA GLY A 305 -10.55 -14.54 6.17
C GLY A 305 -11.13 -14.08 4.83
N HIS A 306 -10.90 -14.84 3.74
CA HIS A 306 -11.36 -14.55 2.37
C HIS A 306 -10.76 -13.29 1.74
N PHE A 307 -9.57 -12.86 2.16
CA PHE A 307 -8.85 -11.79 1.49
C PHE A 307 -8.33 -12.23 0.12
N ASP A 308 -8.44 -11.36 -0.86
CA ASP A 308 -7.90 -11.59 -2.20
C ASP A 308 -6.38 -11.43 -2.21
N TYR A 309 -5.86 -10.43 -1.47
CA TYR A 309 -4.43 -10.11 -1.43
C TYR A 309 -3.96 -9.69 -0.05
N LEU A 310 -2.70 -10.01 0.26
CA LEU A 310 -1.97 -9.56 1.45
C LEU A 310 -0.68 -8.85 1.04
N TYR A 311 -0.21 -7.91 1.85
CA TYR A 311 1.11 -7.31 1.68
C TYR A 311 2.23 -8.35 1.81
N ASP A 312 3.13 -8.42 0.83
CA ASP A 312 4.41 -9.14 0.96
C ASP A 312 5.47 -8.21 1.58
N LYS A 313 5.21 -7.79 2.84
CA LYS A 313 6.08 -6.86 3.57
C LYS A 313 7.27 -7.57 4.19
N VAL A 314 7.01 -8.55 5.05
CA VAL A 314 8.03 -9.22 5.86
C VAL A 314 8.88 -10.18 5.01
N GLY A 315 8.32 -10.71 3.92
CA GLY A 315 9.05 -11.54 2.96
C GLY A 315 9.83 -10.71 1.94
N LEU A 316 9.17 -10.43 0.80
CA LEU A 316 9.85 -9.88 -0.37
C LEU A 316 10.29 -8.42 -0.20
N TYR A 317 9.44 -7.54 0.37
CA TYR A 317 9.82 -6.14 0.56
C TYR A 317 11.08 -5.99 1.43
N ASP A 318 11.09 -6.58 2.63
CA ASP A 318 12.23 -6.48 3.56
C ASP A 318 13.52 -7.06 2.94
N THR A 319 13.39 -8.16 2.21
CA THR A 319 14.52 -8.77 1.49
C THR A 319 15.04 -7.87 0.38
N LEU A 320 14.17 -7.35 -0.49
CA LEU A 320 14.59 -6.46 -1.59
C LEU A 320 15.22 -5.17 -1.06
N ARG A 321 14.67 -4.61 0.04
CA ARG A 321 15.28 -3.48 0.73
C ARG A 321 16.68 -3.80 1.21
N ALA A 322 16.86 -4.93 1.89
CA ALA A 322 18.17 -5.34 2.41
C ALA A 322 19.22 -5.55 1.31
N VAL A 323 18.82 -6.19 0.19
CA VAL A 323 19.72 -6.39 -0.97
C VAL A 323 20.06 -5.06 -1.63
N THR A 324 19.08 -4.20 -1.85
CA THR A 324 19.27 -2.86 -2.46
C THR A 324 20.21 -2.00 -1.63
N CYS A 325 20.08 -2.03 -0.31
CA CYS A 325 20.95 -1.29 0.62
C CYS A 325 22.33 -1.93 0.82
N GLY A 326 22.56 -3.13 0.30
CA GLY A 326 23.87 -3.80 0.31
C GLY A 326 24.19 -4.65 1.53
N TYR A 327 23.29 -4.77 2.50
CA TYR A 327 23.47 -5.63 3.68
C TYR A 327 22.72 -6.98 3.60
N GLY A 328 21.92 -7.19 2.56
CA GLY A 328 21.26 -8.45 2.25
C GLY A 328 21.89 -9.18 1.07
N SER A 329 21.47 -10.43 0.87
CA SER A 329 21.88 -11.30 -0.23
C SER A 329 20.71 -11.56 -1.18
N ALA A 330 20.96 -11.51 -2.50
CA ALA A 330 19.96 -11.84 -3.52
C ALA A 330 19.48 -13.30 -3.42
N THR A 331 20.27 -14.22 -2.84
CA THR A 331 19.82 -15.59 -2.57
C THR A 331 18.61 -15.68 -1.63
N ALA A 332 18.40 -14.67 -0.78
CA ALA A 332 17.26 -14.62 0.12
C ALA A 332 15.92 -14.44 -0.63
N ILE A 333 15.93 -13.90 -1.86
CA ILE A 333 14.74 -13.77 -2.72
C ILE A 333 14.13 -15.16 -3.00
N THR A 334 14.99 -16.16 -3.21
CA THR A 334 14.55 -17.57 -3.37
C THR A 334 13.76 -18.06 -2.15
N ASN A 335 14.25 -17.78 -0.94
CA ASN A 335 13.54 -18.16 0.28
C ASN A 335 12.17 -17.46 0.41
N CYS A 336 12.07 -16.21 -0.05
CA CYS A 336 10.82 -15.47 0.01
C CYS A 336 9.72 -16.15 -0.81
N TRP A 337 9.96 -16.42 -2.10
CA TRP A 337 8.93 -17.04 -2.93
C TRP A 337 8.63 -18.48 -2.51
N GLN A 338 9.62 -19.24 -2.05
CA GLN A 338 9.41 -20.60 -1.56
C GLN A 338 8.53 -20.66 -0.31
N SER A 339 8.61 -19.65 0.56
CA SER A 339 7.80 -19.58 1.78
C SER A 339 6.31 -19.34 1.52
N VAL A 340 5.97 -18.78 0.37
CA VAL A 340 4.61 -18.40 -0.03
C VAL A 340 4.18 -19.04 -1.35
N ASP A 341 4.85 -20.09 -1.82
CA ASP A 341 4.64 -20.71 -3.13
C ASP A 341 3.18 -21.10 -3.39
N ASP A 342 2.50 -21.66 -2.39
CA ASP A 342 1.10 -22.06 -2.44
C ASP A 342 0.10 -20.89 -2.41
N ILE A 343 0.52 -19.72 -1.93
CA ILE A 343 -0.31 -18.51 -1.82
C ILE A 343 0.25 -17.33 -2.62
N GLN A 344 1.30 -17.56 -3.37
CA GLN A 344 2.03 -16.52 -4.08
C GLN A 344 1.14 -15.61 -4.95
N PRO A 345 0.09 -16.09 -5.66
CA PRO A 345 -0.80 -15.22 -6.41
C PRO A 345 -1.57 -14.20 -5.56
N HIS A 346 -1.67 -14.43 -4.26
CA HIS A 346 -2.35 -13.56 -3.29
C HIS A 346 -1.44 -12.52 -2.63
N MET A 347 -0.12 -12.52 -2.94
CA MET A 347 0.84 -11.63 -2.29
C MET A 347 1.02 -10.33 -3.09
N LEU A 348 0.72 -9.17 -2.50
CA LEU A 348 0.91 -7.86 -3.12
C LEU A 348 2.34 -7.39 -2.94
N ASN A 349 3.09 -7.26 -4.04
CA ASN A 349 4.46 -6.74 -4.05
C ASN A 349 4.49 -5.21 -4.05
N PHE A 350 5.41 -4.61 -3.31
CA PHE A 350 5.66 -3.18 -3.32
C PHE A 350 7.09 -2.85 -2.87
N LEU A 351 7.55 -1.62 -3.15
CA LEU A 351 8.84 -1.11 -2.70
C LEU A 351 8.71 0.18 -1.88
N GLU A 352 7.59 0.86 -1.99
CA GLU A 352 7.20 2.02 -1.17
C GLU A 352 5.70 1.96 -0.86
N ASN A 353 5.31 2.51 0.28
CA ASN A 353 3.95 2.87 0.64
C ASN A 353 4.00 4.09 1.59
N HIS A 354 2.87 4.45 2.17
CA HIS A 354 2.77 5.62 3.06
C HIS A 354 3.44 5.43 4.43
N ASP A 355 3.72 4.18 4.85
CA ASP A 355 4.35 3.84 6.14
C ASP A 355 5.86 3.65 6.02
N GLU A 356 6.35 3.31 4.84
CA GLU A 356 7.74 2.97 4.61
C GLU A 356 8.56 4.18 4.14
N GLN A 357 9.85 4.12 4.40
CA GLN A 357 10.79 5.14 3.92
C GLN A 357 10.89 5.11 2.40
N ARG A 358 10.98 6.29 1.78
CA ARG A 358 11.19 6.44 0.35
C ARG A 358 12.52 5.82 -0.06
N ILE A 359 12.56 5.14 -1.20
CA ILE A 359 13.78 4.51 -1.75
C ILE A 359 14.91 5.51 -1.88
N ALA A 360 14.61 6.72 -2.38
CA ALA A 360 15.60 7.77 -2.60
C ALA A 360 16.02 8.51 -1.32
N SER A 361 15.44 8.20 -0.15
CA SER A 361 15.82 8.80 1.13
C SER A 361 17.20 8.33 1.59
N ASP A 362 17.83 9.14 2.44
CA ASP A 362 19.09 8.77 3.10
C ASP A 362 18.92 7.59 4.09
N PHE A 363 17.68 7.23 4.42
CA PHE A 363 17.32 6.14 5.33
C PHE A 363 17.02 4.82 4.62
N PHE A 364 17.00 4.80 3.29
CA PHE A 364 16.85 3.59 2.49
C PHE A 364 18.08 3.48 1.54
N ALA A 365 17.97 3.80 0.27
CA ALA A 365 19.03 3.59 -0.71
C ALA A 365 19.80 4.88 -1.07
N GLY A 366 19.25 6.05 -0.79
CA GLY A 366 19.84 7.36 -1.10
C GLY A 366 19.78 7.76 -2.59
N ASP A 367 19.52 6.80 -3.47
CA ASP A 367 19.33 7.00 -4.92
C ASP A 367 18.30 5.98 -5.42
N ALA A 368 17.22 6.46 -6.02
CA ALA A 368 16.13 5.62 -6.52
C ALA A 368 16.56 4.59 -7.57
N ARG A 369 17.63 4.87 -8.33
CA ARG A 369 18.15 3.96 -9.37
C ARG A 369 18.70 2.66 -8.79
N LYS A 370 19.16 2.66 -7.54
CA LYS A 370 19.67 1.46 -6.89
C LYS A 370 18.59 0.37 -6.72
N ALA A 371 17.32 0.76 -6.74
CA ALA A 371 16.19 -0.16 -6.63
C ALA A 371 15.61 -0.61 -7.97
N LEU A 372 16.19 -0.26 -9.11
CA LEU A 372 15.72 -0.75 -10.41
C LEU A 372 15.75 -2.29 -10.51
N PRO A 373 16.80 -3.00 -10.01
CA PRO A 373 16.75 -4.46 -9.93
C PRO A 373 15.60 -4.98 -9.08
N ALA A 374 15.32 -4.33 -7.94
CA ALA A 374 14.21 -4.69 -7.06
C ALA A 374 12.85 -4.48 -7.74
N LEU A 375 12.70 -3.40 -8.52
CA LEU A 375 11.52 -3.17 -9.34
C LEU A 375 11.31 -4.29 -10.36
N LEU A 376 12.35 -4.70 -11.07
CA LEU A 376 12.29 -5.79 -12.05
C LEU A 376 11.88 -7.13 -11.38
N VAL A 377 12.43 -7.43 -10.22
CA VAL A 377 12.03 -8.62 -9.44
C VAL A 377 10.56 -8.52 -9.03
N SER A 378 10.16 -7.42 -8.37
CA SER A 378 8.76 -7.23 -7.91
C SER A 378 7.75 -7.28 -9.05
N ALA A 379 8.11 -6.75 -10.22
CA ALA A 379 7.23 -6.64 -11.37
C ALA A 379 7.13 -7.94 -12.17
N CYS A 380 8.26 -8.64 -12.36
CA CYS A 380 8.36 -9.71 -13.35
C CYS A 380 8.40 -11.12 -12.76
N MET A 381 8.69 -11.28 -11.45
CA MET A 381 8.93 -12.60 -10.86
C MET A 381 7.67 -13.47 -10.90
N ASN A 382 6.50 -12.91 -10.62
CA ASN A 382 5.25 -13.66 -10.52
C ASN A 382 4.04 -12.92 -11.12
N THR A 383 2.90 -13.61 -11.14
CA THR A 383 1.64 -13.09 -11.71
C THR A 383 0.87 -12.17 -10.76
N ASN A 384 1.23 -12.16 -9.49
CA ASN A 384 0.60 -11.43 -8.39
C ASN A 384 0.58 -9.91 -8.60
N PRO A 385 -0.29 -9.18 -7.90
CA PRO A 385 -0.37 -7.72 -8.01
C PRO A 385 0.89 -7.03 -7.49
N MET A 386 1.09 -5.80 -7.96
CA MET A 386 2.13 -4.92 -7.45
C MET A 386 1.59 -3.51 -7.23
N MET A 387 2.27 -2.74 -6.37
CA MET A 387 1.88 -1.39 -6.01
C MET A 387 3.06 -0.43 -6.17
N ILE A 388 2.75 0.78 -6.65
CA ILE A 388 3.66 1.93 -6.73
C ILE A 388 3.06 3.05 -5.87
N TYR A 389 3.85 3.64 -4.99
CA TYR A 389 3.45 4.80 -4.21
C TYR A 389 3.76 6.09 -4.97
N PHE A 390 2.85 7.06 -4.96
CA PHE A 390 2.95 8.30 -5.73
C PHE A 390 4.28 9.03 -5.48
N GLY A 391 4.97 9.41 -6.56
CA GLY A 391 6.31 9.99 -6.51
C GLY A 391 7.45 8.98 -6.47
N GLN A 392 7.21 7.68 -6.24
CA GLN A 392 8.23 6.63 -6.32
C GLN A 392 8.88 6.61 -7.70
N GLU A 393 8.08 6.73 -8.75
CA GLU A 393 8.51 6.79 -10.15
C GLU A 393 9.24 8.09 -10.52
N LEU A 394 9.25 9.07 -9.62
CA LEU A 394 9.95 10.35 -9.76
C LEU A 394 11.19 10.44 -8.85
N GLY A 395 11.42 9.43 -8.02
CA GLY A 395 12.49 9.42 -7.04
C GLY A 395 12.26 10.39 -5.88
N GLU A 396 11.00 10.54 -5.43
CA GLU A 396 10.67 11.32 -4.25
C GLU A 396 11.47 10.84 -3.04
N ARG A 397 12.05 11.79 -2.29
CA ARG A 397 12.99 11.46 -1.22
C ARG A 397 12.36 11.37 0.17
N GLY A 398 11.26 12.06 0.42
CA GLY A 398 10.67 12.17 1.76
C GLY A 398 11.68 12.71 2.79
N MET A 399 12.53 13.65 2.39
CA MET A 399 13.60 14.20 3.22
C MET A 399 13.29 15.61 3.74
N ASP A 400 12.01 15.97 3.75
CA ASP A 400 11.52 17.21 4.34
C ASP A 400 11.56 17.15 5.88
N SER A 401 11.28 18.26 6.53
CA SER A 401 11.26 18.35 8.00
C SER A 401 10.11 17.57 8.63
N GLU A 402 9.05 17.33 7.86
CA GLU A 402 7.87 16.57 8.27
C GLU A 402 7.95 15.14 7.71
N GLY A 403 8.03 14.19 8.61
CA GLY A 403 7.90 12.76 8.39
C GLY A 403 6.94 12.19 9.44
N PHE A 404 7.18 10.99 9.95
CA PHE A 404 6.40 10.45 11.08
C PHE A 404 6.90 10.98 12.43
N SER A 405 8.19 11.27 12.52
CA SER A 405 8.84 11.83 13.72
C SER A 405 9.98 12.77 13.35
N GLY A 406 9.70 13.74 12.50
CA GLY A 406 10.67 14.62 11.90
C GLY A 406 11.25 14.06 10.61
N ARG A 407 12.47 14.45 10.25
CA ARG A 407 13.14 14.03 9.02
C ARG A 407 13.61 12.58 9.09
N ASP A 408 12.77 11.66 8.69
CA ASP A 408 12.98 10.21 8.81
C ASP A 408 12.91 9.42 7.49
N GLY A 409 12.83 10.10 6.36
CA GLY A 409 12.76 9.49 5.03
C GLY A 409 11.38 9.07 4.58
N ARG A 410 10.35 9.47 5.32
CA ARG A 410 8.94 9.26 5.00
C ARG A 410 8.29 10.55 4.55
N THR A 411 7.31 10.45 3.68
CA THR A 411 6.41 11.56 3.40
C THR A 411 5.36 11.60 4.51
N THR A 412 5.14 12.75 5.14
CA THR A 412 4.18 12.88 6.25
C THR A 412 2.77 12.41 5.89
N ILE A 413 2.10 11.78 6.85
CA ILE A 413 0.67 11.43 6.78
C ILE A 413 -0.17 12.23 7.80
N PHE A 414 0.46 13.12 8.60
CA PHE A 414 -0.18 13.83 9.70
C PHE A 414 -0.35 15.33 9.45
N ASP A 415 0.30 15.85 8.41
CA ASP A 415 0.41 17.28 8.18
C ASP A 415 -0.20 17.71 6.86
N TYR A 416 -0.57 18.99 6.77
CA TYR A 416 -0.78 19.67 5.49
C TYR A 416 0.57 19.93 4.88
N TRP A 417 0.81 19.37 3.71
CA TRP A 417 2.12 19.40 3.06
C TRP A 417 2.00 19.39 1.54
N SER A 418 2.98 19.93 0.85
CA SER A 418 3.09 19.86 -0.60
C SER A 418 4.37 19.12 -0.97
N VAL A 419 4.24 18.09 -1.80
CA VAL A 419 5.37 17.26 -2.25
C VAL A 419 5.95 17.87 -3.52
N ASP A 420 7.19 18.35 -3.47
CA ASP A 420 7.82 19.12 -4.55
C ASP A 420 7.89 18.37 -5.88
N THR A 421 8.27 17.09 -5.87
CA THR A 421 8.33 16.27 -7.10
C THR A 421 6.96 16.13 -7.75
N ILE A 422 5.90 15.95 -6.95
CA ILE A 422 4.52 15.84 -7.43
C ILE A 422 4.03 17.17 -7.98
N ARG A 423 4.29 18.27 -7.27
CA ARG A 423 3.92 19.62 -7.70
C ARG A 423 4.61 19.99 -9.03
N ARG A 424 5.89 19.66 -9.18
CA ARG A 424 6.63 19.87 -10.43
C ARG A 424 6.13 18.97 -11.56
N TRP A 425 5.75 17.73 -11.26
CA TRP A 425 5.13 16.84 -12.24
C TRP A 425 3.74 17.33 -12.63
N SER A 426 2.92 17.73 -11.66
CA SER A 426 1.60 18.35 -11.92
C SER A 426 1.71 19.57 -12.84
N ASN A 427 2.69 20.43 -12.59
CA ASN A 427 2.90 21.67 -13.36
C ASN A 427 1.58 22.41 -13.59
N HIS A 428 0.87 22.73 -12.50
CA HIS A 428 -0.44 23.40 -12.54
C HIS A 428 -1.50 22.62 -13.36
N GLY A 429 -1.56 21.32 -13.18
CA GLY A 429 -2.53 20.43 -13.82
C GLY A 429 -2.20 20.03 -15.26
N ARG A 430 -1.01 20.38 -15.77
CA ARG A 430 -0.58 20.06 -17.14
C ARG A 430 0.01 18.68 -17.28
N TYR A 431 0.66 18.15 -16.24
CA TYR A 431 1.32 16.83 -16.20
C TYR A 431 2.24 16.56 -17.39
N ASN A 432 3.09 17.55 -17.76
CA ASN A 432 3.87 17.54 -19.01
C ASN A 432 5.38 17.35 -18.84
N LEU A 433 5.85 16.96 -17.69
CA LEU A 433 7.25 16.68 -17.35
C LEU A 433 8.24 17.86 -17.49
N HIS A 434 7.79 19.08 -17.89
CA HIS A 434 8.69 20.20 -18.18
C HIS A 434 9.50 20.68 -16.98
N LEU A 435 8.91 20.58 -15.77
CA LEU A 435 9.54 21.03 -14.52
C LEU A 435 10.35 19.91 -13.84
N LEU A 436 10.36 18.70 -14.39
CA LEU A 436 11.17 17.60 -13.91
C LEU A 436 12.58 17.68 -14.46
N ASN A 437 13.59 17.28 -13.68
CA ASN A 437 14.95 17.12 -14.15
C ASN A 437 15.09 15.83 -14.98
N ASP A 438 16.25 15.67 -15.63
CA ASP A 438 16.46 14.54 -16.56
C ASP A 438 16.46 13.18 -15.84
N LYS A 439 17.00 13.09 -14.62
CA LYS A 439 16.97 11.85 -13.82
C LYS A 439 15.56 11.42 -13.44
N GLU A 440 14.70 12.37 -13.07
CA GLU A 440 13.29 12.11 -12.76
C GLU A 440 12.53 11.63 -13.99
N LYS A 441 12.79 12.25 -15.17
CA LYS A 441 12.19 11.82 -16.45
C LYS A 441 12.64 10.42 -16.85
N GLU A 442 13.93 10.13 -16.75
CA GLU A 442 14.50 8.82 -17.06
C GLU A 442 13.92 7.74 -16.14
N LEU A 443 13.86 8.02 -14.83
CA LEU A 443 13.29 7.09 -13.85
C LEU A 443 11.82 6.80 -14.16
N ARG A 444 11.00 7.83 -14.36
CA ARG A 444 9.59 7.68 -14.72
C ARG A 444 9.41 6.91 -16.02
N SER A 445 10.22 7.19 -17.02
CA SER A 445 10.20 6.46 -18.30
C SER A 445 10.50 4.98 -18.10
N PHE A 446 11.47 4.65 -17.25
CA PHE A 446 11.81 3.26 -16.93
C PHE A 446 10.66 2.55 -16.21
N TYR A 447 10.06 3.19 -15.18
CA TYR A 447 8.86 2.64 -14.50
C TYR A 447 7.73 2.40 -15.49
N GLN A 448 7.40 3.39 -16.32
CA GLN A 448 6.36 3.26 -17.33
C GLN A 448 6.63 2.09 -18.28
N HIS A 449 7.87 1.92 -18.70
CA HIS A 449 8.26 0.83 -19.60
C HIS A 449 8.09 -0.53 -18.92
N VAL A 450 8.60 -0.72 -17.70
CA VAL A 450 8.49 -1.97 -16.94
C VAL A 450 7.02 -2.32 -16.66
N LEU A 451 6.22 -1.35 -16.20
CA LEU A 451 4.81 -1.58 -15.90
C LEU A 451 3.99 -1.90 -17.16
N LYS A 452 4.36 -1.31 -18.29
CA LYS A 452 3.78 -1.66 -19.58
C LYS A 452 4.11 -3.11 -19.97
N LEU A 453 5.35 -3.56 -19.79
CA LEU A 453 5.74 -4.96 -20.02
C LEU A 453 4.95 -5.94 -19.15
N CYS A 454 4.66 -5.59 -17.90
CA CYS A 454 3.82 -6.41 -17.01
C CYS A 454 2.42 -6.68 -17.56
N ARG A 455 1.91 -5.79 -18.40
CA ARG A 455 0.58 -5.91 -19.02
C ARG A 455 0.64 -6.58 -20.41
N GLU A 456 1.67 -6.29 -21.18
CA GLU A 456 1.80 -6.74 -22.58
C GLU A 456 2.39 -8.15 -22.68
N GLU A 457 3.34 -8.51 -21.80
CA GLU A 457 4.02 -9.80 -21.85
C GLU A 457 3.25 -10.86 -21.06
N LYS A 458 2.68 -11.83 -21.77
CA LYS A 458 1.89 -12.90 -21.16
C LYS A 458 2.73 -13.79 -20.24
N ALA A 459 4.00 -13.96 -20.55
CA ALA A 459 4.91 -14.69 -19.67
C ALA A 459 5.04 -14.03 -18.29
N ILE A 460 4.91 -12.69 -18.15
CA ILE A 460 4.90 -12.01 -16.86
C ILE A 460 3.53 -12.15 -16.18
N SER A 461 2.45 -11.83 -16.91
CA SER A 461 1.11 -11.73 -16.33
C SER A 461 0.42 -13.08 -16.08
N HIS A 462 0.82 -14.16 -16.79
CA HIS A 462 0.15 -15.46 -16.74
C HIS A 462 1.11 -16.65 -16.72
N GLY A 463 2.41 -16.42 -16.94
CA GLY A 463 3.39 -17.47 -17.18
C GLY A 463 3.82 -18.24 -15.94
N ALA A 464 4.43 -19.39 -16.17
CA ALA A 464 5.13 -20.15 -15.16
C ALA A 464 6.46 -19.46 -14.78
N PHE A 465 6.90 -19.68 -13.57
CA PHE A 465 8.15 -19.17 -13.01
C PHE A 465 9.16 -20.30 -12.78
N PHE A 466 10.44 -20.03 -13.04
CA PHE A 466 11.50 -20.95 -12.70
C PHE A 466 12.74 -20.19 -12.20
N ASP A 467 13.13 -20.44 -10.96
CA ASP A 467 14.31 -19.83 -10.31
C ASP A 467 15.59 -20.55 -10.77
N LEU A 468 16.56 -19.78 -11.27
CA LEU A 468 17.86 -20.32 -11.71
C LEU A 468 18.94 -20.24 -10.65
N MET A 469 18.69 -19.67 -9.48
CA MET A 469 19.73 -19.40 -8.47
C MET A 469 20.41 -20.67 -7.98
N TYR A 470 19.67 -21.77 -7.75
CA TYR A 470 20.26 -23.01 -7.28
C TYR A 470 21.27 -23.63 -8.26
N ALA A 471 21.04 -23.48 -9.57
CA ALA A 471 21.92 -23.97 -10.63
C ALA A 471 23.19 -23.11 -10.82
N ASN A 472 23.19 -21.93 -10.21
CA ASN A 472 24.30 -20.98 -10.27
C ASN A 472 25.01 -20.77 -8.92
N LYS A 473 24.70 -21.59 -7.92
CA LYS A 473 25.36 -21.56 -6.62
C LYS A 473 26.86 -21.88 -6.80
N GLY A 474 27.72 -21.00 -6.31
CA GLY A 474 29.17 -21.12 -6.44
C GLY A 474 29.71 -20.90 -7.87
N ASN A 475 28.89 -20.39 -8.78
CA ASN A 475 29.33 -20.00 -10.13
C ASN A 475 30.22 -18.76 -10.02
N TRP A 476 31.53 -18.92 -10.34
CA TRP A 476 32.51 -17.84 -10.20
C TRP A 476 32.32 -16.67 -11.20
N LEU A 477 31.48 -16.84 -12.25
CA LEU A 477 31.10 -15.82 -13.20
C LEU A 477 29.74 -15.18 -12.87
N MET A 478 29.20 -15.43 -11.67
CA MET A 478 27.98 -14.84 -11.15
C MET A 478 28.08 -14.69 -9.63
N ASN A 479 27.92 -13.47 -9.12
CA ASN A 479 27.85 -13.24 -7.68
C ASN A 479 26.41 -13.46 -7.20
N GLU A 480 26.10 -14.65 -6.69
CA GLU A 480 24.78 -15.04 -6.19
C GLU A 480 24.22 -14.14 -5.07
N HIS A 481 25.09 -13.33 -4.44
CA HIS A 481 24.66 -12.37 -3.43
C HIS A 481 24.21 -11.02 -4.02
N ARG A 482 24.59 -10.73 -5.28
CA ARG A 482 24.31 -9.44 -5.94
C ARG A 482 23.53 -9.57 -7.23
N GLN A 483 23.44 -10.75 -7.81
CA GLN A 483 22.65 -11.00 -9.01
C GLN A 483 21.54 -11.99 -8.73
N TYR A 484 20.39 -11.82 -9.40
CA TYR A 484 19.26 -12.73 -9.35
C TYR A 484 18.78 -13.05 -10.76
N VAL A 485 18.49 -14.32 -11.04
CA VAL A 485 18.14 -14.77 -12.39
C VAL A 485 17.00 -15.78 -12.35
N PHE A 486 16.04 -15.64 -13.28
CA PHE A 486 14.90 -16.53 -13.38
C PHE A 486 14.31 -16.54 -14.80
N ILE A 487 13.47 -17.54 -15.08
CA ILE A 487 12.75 -17.68 -16.34
C ILE A 487 11.26 -17.51 -16.08
N ARG A 488 10.60 -16.83 -17.04
CA ARG A 488 9.13 -16.79 -17.17
C ARG A 488 8.74 -17.44 -18.49
N LYS A 489 7.64 -18.22 -18.51
CA LYS A 489 7.20 -18.90 -19.73
C LYS A 489 5.69 -18.94 -19.83
N TYR A 490 5.17 -18.52 -20.98
CA TYR A 490 3.77 -18.66 -21.34
C TYR A 490 3.67 -19.06 -22.82
N GLU A 491 3.04 -20.19 -23.12
CA GLU A 491 2.98 -20.76 -24.48
C GLU A 491 4.37 -20.78 -25.17
N ASN A 492 4.55 -20.03 -26.25
CA ASN A 492 5.82 -19.91 -26.99
C ASN A 492 6.65 -18.69 -26.57
N GLU A 493 6.19 -17.93 -25.60
CA GLU A 493 6.90 -16.77 -25.04
C GLU A 493 7.77 -17.18 -23.86
N VAL A 494 9.07 -16.97 -23.98
CA VAL A 494 10.03 -17.23 -22.91
C VAL A 494 10.80 -15.95 -22.60
N LEU A 495 10.84 -15.57 -21.34
CA LEU A 495 11.62 -14.45 -20.84
C LEU A 495 12.70 -14.96 -19.88
N LEU A 496 13.96 -14.64 -20.17
CA LEU A 496 15.05 -14.80 -19.22
C LEU A 496 15.27 -13.43 -18.56
N VAL A 497 15.00 -13.33 -17.27
CA VAL A 497 15.14 -12.10 -16.48
C VAL A 497 16.41 -12.19 -15.63
N LEU A 498 17.26 -11.18 -15.76
CA LEU A 498 18.53 -11.12 -15.06
C LEU A 498 18.66 -9.73 -14.43
N VAL A 499 18.97 -9.67 -13.13
CA VAL A 499 19.13 -8.40 -12.41
C VAL A 499 20.46 -8.33 -11.69
N ASN A 500 21.00 -7.12 -11.59
CA ASN A 500 22.25 -6.81 -10.94
C ASN A 500 22.06 -5.70 -9.90
N PHE A 501 22.20 -6.06 -8.62
CA PHE A 501 22.16 -5.13 -7.48
C PHE A 501 23.51 -4.49 -7.19
N ASP A 502 24.55 -4.80 -7.98
CA ASP A 502 25.88 -4.23 -7.80
C ASP A 502 25.99 -2.82 -8.41
N ASN A 503 26.88 -2.01 -7.86
CA ASN A 503 27.18 -0.65 -8.31
C ASN A 503 28.17 -0.61 -9.49
N MET A 504 28.43 -1.74 -10.12
CA MET A 504 29.29 -1.88 -11.29
C MET A 504 28.61 -2.75 -12.35
N PRO A 505 28.84 -2.48 -13.64
CA PRO A 505 28.41 -3.39 -14.69
C PRO A 505 29.14 -4.74 -14.55
N VAL A 506 28.45 -5.82 -14.91
CA VAL A 506 28.97 -7.19 -14.75
C VAL A 506 28.78 -8.00 -16.03
N HIS A 507 29.73 -8.88 -16.29
CA HIS A 507 29.61 -9.91 -17.32
C HIS A 507 29.26 -11.23 -16.65
N LEU A 508 28.06 -11.74 -16.91
CA LEU A 508 27.55 -12.98 -16.32
C LEU A 508 27.68 -14.16 -17.29
N SER A 509 27.87 -15.33 -16.72
CA SER A 509 27.70 -16.61 -17.40
C SER A 509 26.74 -17.47 -16.59
N VAL A 510 25.49 -17.59 -17.07
CA VAL A 510 24.37 -18.19 -16.32
C VAL A 510 24.09 -19.59 -16.80
N ASN A 511 24.15 -20.56 -15.90
CA ASN A 511 23.79 -21.95 -16.16
C ASN A 511 22.25 -22.09 -16.13
N ILE A 512 21.71 -22.76 -17.14
CA ILE A 512 20.30 -23.18 -17.18
C ILE A 512 20.28 -24.72 -17.09
N PRO A 513 19.80 -25.32 -16.00
CA PRO A 513 19.84 -26.77 -15.85
C PRO A 513 18.81 -27.45 -16.77
N TYR A 514 19.09 -28.69 -17.21
CA TYR A 514 18.17 -29.48 -18.03
C TYR A 514 16.76 -29.56 -17.41
N HIS A 515 16.67 -29.66 -16.10
CA HIS A 515 15.41 -29.66 -15.36
C HIS A 515 14.53 -28.40 -15.63
N ALA A 516 15.14 -27.22 -15.93
CA ALA A 516 14.36 -26.04 -16.29
C ALA A 516 13.63 -26.23 -17.64
N PHE A 517 14.28 -26.85 -18.60
CA PHE A 517 13.68 -27.15 -19.92
C PHE A 517 12.56 -28.19 -19.79
N GLU A 518 12.75 -29.22 -18.98
CA GLU A 518 11.70 -30.23 -18.69
C GLU A 518 10.49 -29.59 -18.00
N TYR A 519 10.72 -28.85 -16.90
CA TYR A 519 9.66 -28.24 -16.11
C TYR A 519 8.83 -27.23 -16.92
N LEU A 520 9.52 -26.37 -17.68
CA LEU A 520 8.86 -25.34 -18.50
C LEU A 520 8.39 -25.88 -19.87
N GLN A 521 8.69 -27.12 -20.21
CA GLN A 521 8.37 -27.74 -21.50
C GLN A 521 8.88 -26.91 -22.67
N ILE A 522 10.15 -26.54 -22.66
CA ILE A 522 10.85 -25.80 -23.71
C ILE A 522 11.97 -26.64 -24.29
N LEU A 523 12.24 -26.44 -25.60
CA LEU A 523 13.37 -27.08 -26.28
C LEU A 523 14.67 -26.32 -25.99
N GLU A 524 15.80 -27.04 -26.01
CA GLU A 524 17.11 -26.44 -25.95
C GLU A 524 17.54 -25.88 -27.30
N TYR A 525 18.19 -24.72 -27.30
CA TYR A 525 18.71 -24.06 -28.49
C TYR A 525 20.17 -23.70 -28.30
N LYS A 526 21.05 -24.27 -29.12
CA LYS A 526 22.50 -23.93 -29.12
C LYS A 526 22.74 -22.47 -29.45
N THR A 527 21.83 -21.88 -30.23
CA THR A 527 21.84 -20.46 -30.61
C THR A 527 20.42 -20.02 -30.88
N VAL A 528 19.96 -18.96 -30.21
CA VAL A 528 18.65 -18.35 -30.37
C VAL A 528 18.78 -16.83 -30.39
N GLN A 529 17.91 -16.18 -31.16
CA GLN A 529 17.74 -14.73 -31.13
C GLN A 529 16.87 -14.36 -29.95
N ALA A 530 17.37 -13.44 -29.11
CA ALA A 530 16.65 -12.85 -28.01
C ALA A 530 16.61 -11.33 -28.18
N THR A 531 15.49 -10.72 -27.77
CA THR A 531 15.39 -9.27 -27.71
C THR A 531 15.37 -8.82 -26.24
N ASP A 532 16.30 -7.98 -25.85
CA ASP A 532 16.24 -7.33 -24.54
C ASP A 532 15.09 -6.30 -24.55
N LEU A 533 14.03 -6.60 -23.83
CA LEU A 533 12.83 -5.76 -23.78
C LEU A 533 13.07 -4.39 -23.14
N LEU A 534 14.10 -4.23 -22.31
CA LEU A 534 14.42 -2.94 -21.68
C LEU A 534 15.13 -1.97 -22.64
N SER A 535 16.01 -2.49 -23.50
CA SER A 535 16.77 -1.67 -24.45
C SER A 535 16.28 -1.76 -25.91
N GLY A 536 15.45 -2.74 -26.24
CA GLY A 536 15.01 -3.06 -27.60
C GLY A 536 16.11 -3.71 -28.47
N LYS A 537 17.27 -4.06 -27.91
CA LYS A 537 18.39 -4.63 -28.68
C LYS A 537 18.22 -6.13 -28.85
N ALA A 538 18.52 -6.59 -30.08
CA ALA A 538 18.57 -8.03 -30.36
C ALA A 538 19.96 -8.57 -29.99
N GLU A 539 19.99 -9.74 -29.36
CA GLU A 539 21.20 -10.46 -28.96
C GLU A 539 21.09 -11.92 -29.41
N THR A 540 22.21 -12.53 -29.74
CA THR A 540 22.31 -13.96 -30.04
C THR A 540 22.85 -14.66 -28.82
N ILE A 541 22.09 -15.55 -28.19
CA ILE A 541 22.48 -16.26 -26.98
C ILE A 541 22.43 -17.77 -27.18
N SER A 542 23.15 -18.51 -26.32
CA SER A 542 22.92 -19.94 -26.10
C SER A 542 21.75 -20.11 -25.13
N PHE A 543 20.86 -21.04 -25.40
CA PHE A 543 19.76 -21.37 -24.49
C PHE A 543 19.65 -22.89 -24.41
N ALA A 544 20.60 -23.50 -23.71
CA ALA A 544 20.78 -24.95 -23.60
C ALA A 544 21.46 -25.30 -22.29
N SER A 545 21.25 -26.54 -21.82
CA SER A 545 21.78 -27.03 -20.54
C SER A 545 23.29 -27.29 -20.54
N ASP A 546 23.88 -27.51 -21.73
CA ASP A 546 25.30 -27.81 -21.90
C ASP A 546 26.17 -26.57 -22.12
N LYS A 547 25.56 -25.37 -22.22
CA LYS A 547 26.28 -24.14 -22.50
C LYS A 547 25.65 -22.94 -21.79
N PRO A 548 26.40 -22.28 -20.87
CA PRO A 548 25.91 -21.12 -20.16
C PRO A 548 25.50 -19.96 -21.08
N VAL A 549 24.55 -19.17 -20.63
CA VAL A 549 24.18 -17.89 -21.27
C VAL A 549 25.15 -16.82 -20.80
N ALA A 550 25.91 -16.24 -21.74
CA ALA A 550 26.79 -15.11 -21.47
C ALA A 550 26.04 -13.79 -21.74
N VAL A 551 26.05 -12.87 -20.76
CA VAL A 551 25.30 -11.61 -20.85
C VAL A 551 25.95 -10.51 -20.03
N ASP A 552 25.95 -9.26 -20.57
CA ASP A 552 26.38 -8.07 -19.85
C ASP A 552 25.18 -7.38 -19.20
N LEU A 553 25.29 -7.05 -17.91
CA LEU A 553 24.29 -6.27 -17.19
C LEU A 553 24.86 -4.92 -16.75
N PRO A 554 24.05 -3.85 -16.79
CA PRO A 554 24.46 -2.56 -16.23
C PRO A 554 24.53 -2.60 -14.70
N GLU A 555 25.16 -1.60 -14.11
CA GLU A 555 25.09 -1.30 -12.69
C GLU A 555 23.64 -1.03 -12.29
N TRP A 556 23.19 -1.53 -11.10
CA TRP A 556 21.84 -1.31 -10.59
C TRP A 556 20.74 -1.47 -11.63
N GLY A 557 20.79 -2.54 -12.41
CA GLY A 557 19.87 -2.73 -13.51
C GLY A 557 19.65 -4.20 -13.85
N GLY A 558 19.23 -4.46 -15.08
CA GLY A 558 18.98 -5.82 -15.53
C GLY A 558 18.68 -5.89 -17.01
N LYS A 559 18.32 -7.09 -17.47
CA LYS A 559 17.80 -7.38 -18.81
C LYS A 559 16.60 -8.31 -18.72
N ILE A 560 15.68 -8.16 -19.65
CA ILE A 560 14.57 -9.07 -19.90
C ILE A 560 14.72 -9.58 -21.33
N LEU A 561 15.34 -10.74 -21.49
CA LEU A 561 15.61 -11.33 -22.80
C LEU A 561 14.40 -12.16 -23.26
N LYS A 562 13.67 -11.66 -24.24
CA LYS A 562 12.51 -12.34 -24.83
C LYS A 562 12.94 -13.20 -26.00
N MET A 563 12.50 -14.46 -25.96
CA MET A 563 12.59 -15.43 -27.04
C MET A 563 11.18 -15.90 -27.41
N THR A 564 10.93 -16.11 -28.69
CA THR A 564 9.71 -16.76 -29.18
C THR A 564 10.13 -18.10 -29.76
N ILE A 565 9.82 -19.18 -29.03
CA ILE A 565 10.33 -20.54 -29.31
C ILE A 565 9.24 -21.59 -29.13
#